data_e467d43a25b76b73332905e3094a57e3
#
_entry.id   e467d43a25b76b73332905e3094a57e3
#
_cell.length_a   1.000
_cell.length_b   1.000
_cell.length_c   1.000
_cell.angle_alpha   90.00
_cell.angle_beta   90.00
_cell.angle_gamma   90.00
#
_symmetry.space_group_name_H-M   'P 1'
#
loop_
_entity.id
_entity.type
_entity.pdbx_description
1 polymer ?
#
loop_
_entity_poly.entity_id
_entity_poly.type
_entity_poly.pdbx_seq_one_letter_code
_entity_poly.pdbx_strand_id
1 'polypeptide(L)'
;MNEKYELTEEFKEIETLREGWLQKIKVYRIRALRAFADVKIGDLGGFVETKQNLSNMGNAWVYGNAEVYDNARVRDNAWVCGDAEVCGDAKVCDNANIFWCSSIGSRHATTTMFRNKDNGITVTCGCFMGTLEEFAERVEKEHGENIFGKEYKLLIELAKIHFGLQDETKGEEENGI
;
A
#
# COMPACT_ATOMS: atom_id res chain seq x y z
N MET A 1 -0.71 0.70 29.59
CA MET A 1 -0.62 -0.37 28.57
C MET A 1 0.78 -0.36 28.03
N ASN A 2 1.46 -1.51 27.99
CA ASN A 2 2.80 -1.59 27.42
C ASN A 2 2.72 -1.34 25.89
N GLU A 3 3.50 -0.40 25.40
CA GLU A 3 3.58 -0.11 23.97
C GLU A 3 4.08 -1.34 23.20
N LYS A 4 3.54 -1.57 21.99
CA LYS A 4 3.96 -2.66 21.11
C LYS A 4 5.29 -2.35 20.45
N TYR A 5 5.53 -1.07 20.13
CA TYR A 5 6.70 -0.59 19.41
C TYR A 5 7.01 0.86 19.79
N GLU A 6 8.18 1.31 19.40
CA GLU A 6 8.61 2.71 19.46
C GLU A 6 9.08 3.20 18.09
N LEU A 7 9.08 4.51 17.91
CA LEU A 7 9.78 5.17 16.82
C LEU A 7 11.23 5.34 17.24
N THR A 8 12.17 4.92 16.39
CA THR A 8 13.61 5.10 16.64
C THR A 8 14.08 6.48 16.17
N GLU A 9 15.35 6.79 16.38
CA GLU A 9 15.98 8.01 15.84
C GLU A 9 16.32 7.89 14.34
N GLU A 10 16.31 6.66 13.79
CA GLU A 10 16.54 6.43 12.37
C GLU A 10 15.31 6.87 11.57
N PHE A 11 15.50 7.74 10.58
CA PHE A 11 14.43 8.23 9.72
C PHE A 11 14.88 8.37 8.27
N LYS A 12 13.89 8.41 7.38
CA LYS A 12 14.03 8.83 5.99
C LYS A 12 13.26 10.13 5.78
N GLU A 13 13.74 10.99 4.89
CA GLU A 13 12.96 12.10 4.34
C GLU A 13 12.37 11.64 3.01
N ILE A 14 11.06 11.74 2.88
CA ILE A 14 10.32 11.42 1.67
C ILE A 14 9.54 12.64 1.19
N GLU A 15 9.27 12.72 -0.10
CA GLU A 15 8.45 13.77 -0.69
C GLU A 15 7.06 13.21 -0.99
N THR A 16 6.04 13.89 -0.50
CA THR A 16 4.63 13.51 -0.71
C THR A 16 3.79 14.73 -1.06
N LEU A 17 2.68 14.49 -1.77
CA LEU A 17 1.73 15.52 -2.16
C LEU A 17 0.68 15.70 -1.05
N ARG A 18 0.68 16.86 -0.38
CA ARG A 18 -0.33 17.21 0.63
C ARG A 18 -0.99 18.53 0.26
N GLU A 19 -2.31 18.55 0.23
CA GLU A 19 -3.09 19.76 -0.09
C GLU A 19 -2.69 20.42 -1.43
N GLY A 20 -2.24 19.60 -2.40
CA GLY A 20 -1.80 20.07 -3.71
C GLY A 20 -0.34 20.56 -3.77
N TRP A 21 0.43 20.50 -2.69
CA TRP A 21 1.82 20.93 -2.62
C TRP A 21 2.76 19.77 -2.28
N LEU A 22 3.92 19.75 -2.93
CA LEU A 22 4.98 18.79 -2.60
C LEU A 22 5.61 19.18 -1.25
N GLN A 23 5.54 18.28 -0.28
CA GLN A 23 6.08 18.48 1.07
C GLN A 23 7.09 17.39 1.40
N LYS A 24 8.14 17.77 2.12
CA LYS A 24 9.09 16.82 2.72
C LYS A 24 8.61 16.45 4.11
N ILE A 25 8.47 15.16 4.35
CA ILE A 25 8.11 14.60 5.65
C ILE A 25 9.16 13.61 6.12
N LYS A 26 9.18 13.32 7.43
CA LYS A 26 10.03 12.29 8.01
C LYS A 26 9.19 11.06 8.34
N VAL A 27 9.67 9.91 7.92
CA VAL A 27 9.16 8.61 8.36
C VAL A 27 10.22 7.92 9.19
N TYR A 28 9.85 7.43 10.36
CA TYR A 28 10.74 6.89 11.37
C TYR A 28 10.69 5.37 11.39
N ARG A 29 11.85 4.75 11.49
CA ARG A 29 11.95 3.30 11.68
C ARG A 29 11.30 2.90 12.99
N ILE A 30 10.56 1.80 12.97
CA ILE A 30 9.95 1.25 14.19
C ILE A 30 10.79 0.12 14.76
N ARG A 31 10.73 -0.06 16.10
CA ARG A 31 11.34 -1.17 16.82
C ARG A 31 10.33 -1.79 17.78
N ALA A 32 10.25 -3.13 17.77
CA ALA A 32 9.33 -3.87 18.62
C ALA A 32 9.76 -3.81 20.10
N LEU A 33 8.84 -3.48 20.99
CA LEU A 33 9.02 -3.46 22.46
C LEU A 33 8.46 -4.71 23.15
N ARG A 34 7.65 -5.49 22.45
CA ARG A 34 7.13 -6.78 22.91
C ARG A 34 7.07 -7.78 21.76
N ALA A 35 7.03 -9.07 22.07
CA ALA A 35 6.83 -10.10 21.06
C ALA A 35 5.34 -10.23 20.70
N PHE A 36 5.05 -10.46 19.43
CA PHE A 36 3.73 -10.78 18.88
C PHE A 36 3.88 -11.44 17.51
N ALA A 37 2.99 -12.37 17.16
CA ALA A 37 3.14 -13.18 15.96
C ALA A 37 4.60 -13.67 15.80
N ASP A 38 5.24 -13.41 14.67
CA ASP A 38 6.63 -13.77 14.39
C ASP A 38 7.65 -12.67 14.74
N VAL A 39 7.18 -11.53 15.31
CA VAL A 39 8.03 -10.40 15.70
C VAL A 39 8.57 -10.59 17.11
N LYS A 40 9.87 -10.45 17.31
CA LYS A 40 10.56 -10.53 18.58
C LYS A 40 10.86 -9.14 19.15
N ILE A 41 11.07 -9.08 20.46
CA ILE A 41 11.52 -7.84 21.12
C ILE A 41 12.85 -7.39 20.49
N GLY A 42 12.91 -6.12 20.11
CA GLY A 42 14.08 -5.51 19.49
C GLY A 42 14.10 -5.59 17.96
N ASP A 43 13.22 -6.38 17.33
CA ASP A 43 13.14 -6.45 15.87
C ASP A 43 12.85 -5.07 15.30
N LEU A 44 13.60 -4.71 14.26
CA LEU A 44 13.37 -3.51 13.48
C LEU A 44 12.29 -3.78 12.42
N GLY A 45 11.34 -2.86 12.35
CA GLY A 45 10.33 -2.86 11.31
C GLY A 45 10.65 -1.90 10.17
N GLY A 46 9.63 -1.54 9.41
CA GLY A 46 9.68 -0.51 8.38
C GLY A 46 9.61 0.91 8.97
N PHE A 47 9.02 1.83 8.20
CA PHE A 47 8.98 3.24 8.54
C PHE A 47 7.53 3.73 8.66
N VAL A 48 7.27 4.53 9.67
CA VAL A 48 5.98 5.22 9.85
C VAL A 48 6.20 6.69 10.17
N GLU A 49 5.30 7.55 9.74
CA GLU A 49 5.39 8.97 10.05
C GLU A 49 5.09 9.25 11.51
N THR A 50 4.02 8.65 12.02
CA THR A 50 3.55 8.82 13.38
C THR A 50 3.08 7.50 13.99
N LYS A 51 2.92 7.47 15.33
CA LYS A 51 2.33 6.32 16.03
C LYS A 51 0.87 6.01 15.63
N GLN A 52 0.20 6.92 14.93
CA GLN A 52 -1.18 6.69 14.46
C GLN A 52 -1.24 5.78 13.23
N ASN A 53 -0.14 5.69 12.47
CA ASN A 53 -0.07 4.90 11.24
C ASN A 53 -0.07 3.39 11.51
N LEU A 54 0.38 2.95 12.69
CA LEU A 54 0.41 1.53 13.04
C LEU A 54 -0.27 1.30 14.39
N SER A 55 -1.23 0.37 14.42
CA SER A 55 -1.95 0.03 15.64
C SER A 55 -1.03 -0.57 16.71
N ASN A 56 -1.19 -0.12 17.94
CA ASN A 56 -0.56 -0.70 19.12
C ASN A 56 -1.22 -2.03 19.57
N MET A 57 -2.38 -2.35 19.01
CA MET A 57 -3.15 -3.58 19.26
C MET A 57 -2.99 -4.56 18.09
N GLY A 58 -3.30 -5.83 18.36
CA GLY A 58 -3.25 -6.87 17.33
C GLY A 58 -1.83 -7.22 16.87
N ASN A 59 -1.74 -7.89 15.71
CA ASN A 59 -0.50 -8.39 15.14
C ASN A 59 0.00 -7.58 13.93
N ALA A 60 -0.65 -6.45 13.64
CA ALA A 60 -0.24 -5.59 12.52
C ALA A 60 1.23 -5.18 12.63
N TRP A 61 1.97 -5.25 11.53
CA TRP A 61 3.37 -4.84 11.48
C TRP A 61 3.77 -4.30 10.11
N VAL A 62 4.76 -3.41 10.11
CA VAL A 62 5.40 -2.86 8.93
C VAL A 62 6.83 -3.41 8.89
N TYR A 63 7.24 -4.03 7.80
CA TYR A 63 8.53 -4.71 7.64
C TYR A 63 9.41 -4.02 6.59
N GLY A 64 10.70 -4.34 6.66
CA GLY A 64 11.66 -3.99 5.59
C GLY A 64 11.79 -2.50 5.39
N ASN A 65 11.62 -2.07 4.15
CA ASN A 65 11.67 -0.66 3.76
C ASN A 65 10.29 -0.03 3.58
N ALA A 66 9.22 -0.78 3.85
CA ALA A 66 7.85 -0.29 3.68
C ALA A 66 7.61 1.00 4.48
N GLU A 67 6.82 1.90 3.91
CA GLU A 67 6.55 3.23 4.41
C GLU A 67 5.06 3.45 4.60
N VAL A 68 4.65 3.97 5.76
CA VAL A 68 3.26 4.27 6.07
C VAL A 68 3.17 5.69 6.62
N TYR A 69 2.40 6.55 5.97
CA TYR A 69 2.34 7.96 6.33
C TYR A 69 0.97 8.60 6.06
N ASP A 70 0.83 9.90 6.23
CA ASP A 70 -0.45 10.63 6.21
C ASP A 70 -1.45 10.07 7.23
N ASN A 71 -2.72 9.95 6.82
CA ASN A 71 -3.80 9.38 7.63
C ASN A 71 -3.91 7.85 7.50
N ALA A 72 -2.98 7.21 6.79
CA ALA A 72 -2.97 5.77 6.60
C ALA A 72 -2.88 5.02 7.92
N ARG A 73 -3.65 3.93 8.05
CA ARG A 73 -3.72 3.11 9.25
C ARG A 73 -3.56 1.63 8.95
N VAL A 74 -2.53 1.03 9.54
CA VAL A 74 -2.28 -0.42 9.51
C VAL A 74 -2.67 -0.99 10.87
N ARG A 75 -3.61 -1.95 10.90
CA ARG A 75 -4.18 -2.48 12.13
C ARG A 75 -4.54 -3.96 12.03
N ASP A 76 -5.04 -4.50 13.14
CA ASP A 76 -5.51 -5.88 13.29
C ASP A 76 -4.41 -6.90 12.99
N ASN A 77 -4.45 -7.60 11.86
CA ASN A 77 -3.45 -8.59 11.46
C ASN A 77 -2.74 -8.24 10.15
N ALA A 78 -2.84 -7.00 9.70
CA ALA A 78 -2.25 -6.57 8.44
C ALA A 78 -0.72 -6.51 8.49
N TRP A 79 -0.07 -7.01 7.46
CA TRP A 79 1.36 -6.94 7.25
C TRP A 79 1.66 -6.12 6.00
N VAL A 80 2.50 -5.09 6.16
CA VAL A 80 3.00 -4.24 5.07
C VAL A 80 4.49 -4.47 4.97
N CYS A 81 4.99 -4.94 3.84
CA CYS A 81 6.38 -5.36 3.74
C CYS A 81 7.01 -5.03 2.38
N GLY A 82 8.30 -5.35 2.26
CA GLY A 82 9.10 -5.01 1.07
C GLY A 82 9.37 -3.52 0.98
N ASP A 83 9.07 -2.96 -0.20
CA ASP A 83 9.17 -1.52 -0.49
C ASP A 83 7.77 -0.92 -0.72
N ALA A 84 6.74 -1.48 -0.07
CA ALA A 84 5.36 -1.01 -0.19
C ALA A 84 5.19 0.39 0.42
N GLU A 85 4.43 1.24 -0.25
CA GLU A 85 4.12 2.60 0.15
C GLU A 85 2.62 2.75 0.39
N VAL A 86 2.22 3.06 1.63
CA VAL A 86 0.82 3.16 2.05
C VAL A 86 0.57 4.55 2.65
N CYS A 87 -0.26 5.35 2.00
CA CYS A 87 -0.46 6.75 2.36
C CYS A 87 -1.91 7.22 2.18
N GLY A 88 -2.15 8.51 2.32
CA GLY A 88 -3.47 9.11 2.23
C GLY A 88 -4.40 8.58 3.33
N ASP A 89 -5.63 8.24 2.96
CA ASP A 89 -6.65 7.72 3.88
C ASP A 89 -6.75 6.18 3.87
N ALA A 90 -5.64 5.47 3.62
CA ALA A 90 -5.59 4.02 3.55
C ALA A 90 -6.07 3.34 4.84
N LYS A 91 -6.81 2.24 4.70
CA LYS A 91 -7.23 1.36 5.80
C LYS A 91 -6.82 -0.08 5.51
N VAL A 92 -5.65 -0.47 6.02
CA VAL A 92 -5.12 -1.82 5.86
C VAL A 92 -5.35 -2.59 7.17
N CYS A 93 -6.37 -3.45 7.19
CA CYS A 93 -6.78 -4.20 8.38
C CYS A 93 -6.34 -5.67 8.31
N ASP A 94 -6.14 -6.18 7.11
CA ASP A 94 -5.63 -7.53 6.82
C ASP A 94 -4.87 -7.51 5.48
N ASN A 95 -4.30 -8.67 5.12
CA ASN A 95 -3.50 -8.78 3.90
C ASN A 95 -4.34 -8.73 2.61
N ALA A 96 -5.66 -8.90 2.68
CA ALA A 96 -6.56 -8.74 1.54
C ALA A 96 -6.85 -7.26 1.22
N ASN A 97 -6.44 -6.34 2.08
CA ASN A 97 -6.61 -4.89 1.87
C ASN A 97 -5.40 -4.21 1.22
N ILE A 98 -4.34 -4.95 0.94
CA ILE A 98 -3.13 -4.43 0.31
C ILE A 98 -2.58 -5.44 -0.69
N PHE A 99 -2.09 -4.93 -1.81
CA PHE A 99 -1.39 -5.69 -2.84
C PHE A 99 -0.25 -4.83 -3.39
N TRP A 100 0.93 -5.40 -3.59
CA TRP A 100 2.05 -4.69 -4.21
C TRP A 100 2.86 -5.61 -5.10
N CYS A 101 3.53 -5.00 -6.09
CA CYS A 101 4.47 -5.66 -6.96
C CYS A 101 5.69 -4.76 -7.14
N SER A 102 6.88 -5.30 -6.84
CA SER A 102 8.15 -4.59 -7.02
C SER A 102 8.83 -4.99 -8.32
N SER A 103 9.76 -4.15 -8.77
CA SER A 103 10.55 -4.35 -9.98
C SER A 103 9.71 -4.43 -11.26
N ILE A 104 8.63 -3.64 -11.34
CA ILE A 104 7.70 -3.59 -12.47
C ILE A 104 7.81 -2.25 -13.22
N GLY A 105 7.48 -2.27 -14.49
CA GLY A 105 7.46 -1.10 -15.38
C GLY A 105 8.84 -0.56 -15.72
N SER A 106 8.87 0.56 -16.44
CA SER A 106 10.08 1.15 -17.00
C SER A 106 11.13 1.62 -15.97
N ARG A 107 10.70 1.85 -14.74
CA ARG A 107 11.59 2.29 -13.64
C ARG A 107 11.96 1.16 -12.70
N HIS A 108 11.47 -0.06 -12.91
CA HIS A 108 11.64 -1.18 -11.98
C HIS A 108 11.28 -0.81 -10.54
N ALA A 109 10.23 0.01 -10.39
CA ALA A 109 9.76 0.52 -9.09
C ALA A 109 8.73 -0.43 -8.45
N THR A 110 8.31 -0.09 -7.23
CA THR A 110 7.19 -0.76 -6.57
C THR A 110 5.89 -0.03 -6.90
N THR A 111 4.87 -0.79 -7.27
CA THR A 111 3.49 -0.33 -7.35
C THR A 111 2.73 -0.93 -6.19
N THR A 112 2.12 -0.09 -5.35
CA THR A 112 1.31 -0.51 -4.20
C THR A 112 -0.13 -0.13 -4.44
N MET A 113 -1.04 -1.03 -4.12
CA MET A 113 -2.49 -0.87 -4.22
C MET A 113 -3.11 -1.23 -2.88
N PHE A 114 -4.02 -0.40 -2.37
CA PHE A 114 -4.63 -0.62 -1.07
C PHE A 114 -6.04 -0.05 -0.99
N ARG A 115 -6.86 -0.63 -0.09
CA ARG A 115 -8.20 -0.09 0.20
C ARG A 115 -8.10 1.22 0.97
N ASN A 116 -8.87 2.21 0.52
CA ASN A 116 -9.02 3.50 1.20
C ASN A 116 -10.24 3.49 2.14
N LYS A 117 -10.52 4.63 2.77
CA LYS A 117 -11.63 4.79 3.73
C LYS A 117 -13.01 4.56 3.12
N ASP A 118 -13.16 4.81 1.81
CA ASP A 118 -14.42 4.70 1.06
C ASP A 118 -14.58 3.34 0.38
N ASN A 119 -13.71 2.39 0.75
CA ASN A 119 -13.63 1.03 0.21
C ASN A 119 -13.21 0.95 -1.27
N GLY A 120 -12.79 2.07 -1.87
CA GLY A 120 -12.15 2.11 -3.18
C GLY A 120 -10.69 1.64 -3.12
N ILE A 121 -10.06 1.52 -4.29
CA ILE A 121 -8.64 1.17 -4.40
C ILE A 121 -7.84 2.41 -4.75
N THR A 122 -6.84 2.70 -3.93
CA THR A 122 -5.81 3.69 -4.22
C THR A 122 -4.54 2.98 -4.70
N VAL A 123 -3.91 3.54 -5.71
CA VAL A 123 -2.65 3.06 -6.29
C VAL A 123 -1.57 4.09 -6.07
N THR A 124 -0.40 3.65 -5.59
CA THR A 124 0.84 4.44 -5.59
C THR A 124 1.87 3.77 -6.51
N CYS A 125 2.52 4.56 -7.37
CA CYS A 125 3.56 4.09 -8.28
C CYS A 125 4.52 5.23 -8.61
N GLY A 126 5.64 5.31 -7.92
CA GLY A 126 6.55 6.45 -8.00
C GLY A 126 5.85 7.75 -7.61
N CYS A 127 5.79 8.73 -8.49
CA CYS A 127 5.09 9.99 -8.25
C CYS A 127 3.57 9.96 -8.54
N PHE A 128 3.03 8.81 -8.96
CA PHE A 128 1.59 8.66 -9.18
C PHE A 128 0.90 8.25 -7.89
N MET A 129 -0.21 8.90 -7.58
CA MET A 129 -1.20 8.48 -6.59
C MET A 129 -2.59 8.78 -7.13
N GLY A 130 -3.47 7.78 -7.16
CA GLY A 130 -4.83 7.91 -7.69
C GLY A 130 -5.63 6.63 -7.55
N THR A 131 -6.80 6.58 -8.18
CA THR A 131 -7.63 5.37 -8.24
C THR A 131 -7.05 4.34 -9.20
N LEU A 132 -7.59 3.11 -9.16
CA LEU A 132 -7.19 2.04 -10.08
C LEU A 132 -7.54 2.41 -11.53
N GLU A 133 -8.67 3.09 -11.74
CA GLU A 133 -9.14 3.57 -13.04
C GLU A 133 -8.21 4.66 -13.59
N GLU A 134 -7.86 5.66 -12.78
CA GLU A 134 -6.92 6.72 -13.16
C GLU A 134 -5.53 6.15 -13.47
N PHE A 135 -5.11 5.11 -12.74
CA PHE A 135 -3.87 4.41 -13.02
C PHE A 135 -3.93 3.69 -14.37
N ALA A 136 -5.03 3.01 -14.69
CA ALA A 136 -5.22 2.33 -15.96
C ALA A 136 -5.18 3.32 -17.15
N GLU A 137 -5.86 4.47 -17.03
CA GLU A 137 -5.83 5.54 -18.03
C GLU A 137 -4.41 6.11 -18.22
N ARG A 138 -3.68 6.29 -17.11
CA ARG A 138 -2.30 6.77 -17.16
C ARG A 138 -1.37 5.78 -17.85
N VAL A 139 -1.50 4.49 -17.56
CA VAL A 139 -0.75 3.40 -18.20
C VAL A 139 -1.02 3.38 -19.70
N GLU A 140 -2.27 3.47 -20.13
CA GLU A 140 -2.63 3.50 -21.55
C GLU A 140 -2.01 4.71 -22.25
N LYS A 141 -2.10 5.88 -21.65
CA LYS A 141 -1.57 7.13 -22.22
C LYS A 141 -0.04 7.14 -22.35
N GLU A 142 0.67 6.61 -21.36
CA GLU A 142 2.14 6.70 -21.33
C GLU A 142 2.84 5.50 -21.97
N HIS A 143 2.24 4.32 -21.90
CA HIS A 143 2.86 3.08 -22.32
C HIS A 143 2.12 2.35 -23.45
N GLY A 144 0.79 2.53 -23.57
CA GLY A 144 -0.03 1.88 -24.60
C GLY A 144 0.22 0.38 -24.68
N GLU A 145 0.62 -0.11 -25.88
CA GLU A 145 0.84 -1.53 -26.16
C GLU A 145 2.32 -1.97 -26.02
N ASN A 146 3.21 -1.12 -25.51
CA ASN A 146 4.59 -1.52 -25.27
C ASN A 146 4.69 -2.56 -24.12
N ILE A 147 5.89 -3.09 -23.88
CA ILE A 147 6.12 -4.14 -22.86
C ILE A 147 5.67 -3.69 -21.47
N PHE A 148 5.94 -2.44 -21.07
CA PHE A 148 5.58 -1.89 -19.77
C PHE A 148 4.07 -1.67 -19.63
N GLY A 149 3.40 -1.25 -20.70
CA GLY A 149 1.94 -1.16 -20.75
C GLY A 149 1.28 -2.53 -20.52
N LYS A 150 1.82 -3.57 -21.15
CA LYS A 150 1.34 -4.94 -20.93
C LYS A 150 1.58 -5.45 -19.52
N GLU A 151 2.76 -5.17 -18.94
CA GLU A 151 3.04 -5.51 -17.54
C GLU A 151 2.03 -4.86 -16.57
N TYR A 152 1.80 -3.56 -16.71
CA TYR A 152 0.85 -2.85 -15.86
C TYR A 152 -0.61 -3.29 -16.08
N LYS A 153 -1.02 -3.58 -17.32
CA LYS A 153 -2.37 -4.10 -17.61
C LYS A 153 -2.60 -5.44 -16.90
N LEU A 154 -1.64 -6.36 -16.92
CA LEU A 154 -1.70 -7.62 -16.20
C LEU A 154 -1.73 -7.41 -14.67
N LEU A 155 -0.95 -6.45 -14.16
CA LEU A 155 -0.96 -6.09 -12.74
C LEU A 155 -2.32 -5.56 -12.31
N ILE A 156 -2.96 -4.71 -13.11
CA ILE A 156 -4.30 -4.16 -12.87
C ILE A 156 -5.34 -5.27 -12.83
N GLU A 157 -5.30 -6.22 -13.78
CA GLU A 157 -6.22 -7.37 -13.79
C GLU A 157 -6.01 -8.26 -12.55
N LEU A 158 -4.77 -8.52 -12.17
CA LEU A 158 -4.47 -9.27 -10.95
C LEU A 158 -4.99 -8.53 -9.69
N ALA A 159 -4.84 -7.21 -9.64
CA ALA A 159 -5.37 -6.39 -8.56
C ALA A 159 -6.90 -6.45 -8.46
N LYS A 160 -7.61 -6.39 -9.59
CA LYS A 160 -9.07 -6.56 -9.61
C LYS A 160 -9.49 -7.88 -8.99
N ILE A 161 -8.81 -8.98 -9.34
CA ILE A 161 -9.06 -10.31 -8.76
C ILE A 161 -8.78 -10.29 -7.25
N HIS A 162 -7.62 -9.78 -6.84
CA HIS A 162 -7.19 -9.73 -5.43
C HIS A 162 -8.17 -8.97 -4.54
N PHE A 163 -8.66 -7.83 -5.02
CA PHE A 163 -9.62 -6.99 -4.28
C PHE A 163 -11.08 -7.41 -4.47
N GLY A 164 -11.37 -8.43 -5.27
CA GLY A 164 -12.74 -8.89 -5.54
C GLY A 164 -13.56 -7.88 -6.37
N LEU A 165 -12.90 -7.08 -7.20
CA LEU A 165 -13.55 -6.17 -8.14
C LEU A 165 -13.91 -6.98 -9.39
N GLN A 166 -15.08 -7.59 -9.42
CA GLN A 166 -15.57 -8.31 -10.61
C GLN A 166 -16.15 -7.30 -11.59
N ASP A 167 -15.85 -7.47 -12.89
CA ASP A 167 -16.57 -6.77 -13.94
C ASP A 167 -18.05 -7.18 -13.87
N GLU A 168 -18.95 -6.22 -13.62
CA GLU A 168 -20.40 -6.44 -13.62
C GLU A 168 -20.96 -6.80 -15.02
N THR A 169 -20.11 -7.15 -15.98
CA THR A 169 -20.49 -7.39 -17.39
C THR A 169 -20.60 -8.85 -17.81
N LYS A 170 -20.68 -9.81 -16.85
CA LYS A 170 -21.00 -11.22 -17.18
C LYS A 170 -22.12 -11.78 -16.30
N GLY A 171 -23.31 -11.23 -16.43
CA GLY A 171 -24.47 -11.66 -15.68
C GLY A 171 -25.79 -11.61 -16.43
N GLU A 172 -25.81 -11.67 -17.78
CA GLU A 172 -27.05 -11.83 -18.55
C GLU A 172 -26.81 -12.67 -19.81
N GLU A 173 -26.52 -13.96 -19.67
CA GLU A 173 -26.78 -14.94 -20.73
C GLU A 173 -26.68 -16.36 -20.13
N GLU A 174 -27.70 -16.78 -19.41
CA GLU A 174 -28.11 -18.20 -19.27
C GLU A 174 -29.39 -18.28 -18.47
N ASN A 175 -30.49 -17.85 -19.08
CA ASN A 175 -31.83 -18.38 -18.78
C ASN A 175 -32.75 -18.16 -20.01
N GLY A 176 -32.61 -19.07 -20.95
CA GLY A 176 -33.49 -19.12 -22.11
C GLY A 176 -33.39 -20.46 -22.83
N ILE A 177 -33.93 -21.52 -22.25
CA ILE A 177 -34.62 -22.62 -22.94
C ILE A 177 -35.51 -23.30 -21.93
#